data_08230f08532e7c2c3b0e6acddef3bcc4
#
_entry.id   08230f08532e7c2c3b0e6acddef3bcc4
#
_cell.length_a   1.000
_cell.length_b   1.000
_cell.length_c   1.000
_cell.angle_alpha   90.00
_cell.angle_beta   90.00
_cell.angle_gamma   90.00
#
_symmetry.space_group_name_H-M   'P 1'
#
loop_
_entity.id
_entity.type
_entity.pdbx_description
1 polymer ?
#
loop_
_entity_poly.entity_id
_entity_poly.type
_entity_poly.pdbx_seq_one_letter_code
_entity_poly.pdbx_strand_id
1 'polypeptide(L)'
;MKKTSKKLLSFLLAFGMILSMFAVTSATGWAADEHVPASATLVAYPKPATESLASLSSKVSGLKSSNKAVVTVKLSKSTYGTSQTYYTILTVPKKAGTATVSFKCQGKKYKIKVTVKKYVNPVKSVKIGATTVPGSRFKSSSETSLSYAKFAGKKVKTTVTLAKGWKLDKLYIYSGNNPANGSMKPAIE
;
A
#
# COMPACT_ATOMS: atom_id res chain seq x y z
N MET A 1 -29.54 -12.96 -18.37
CA MET A 1 -28.60 -11.81 -18.54
C MET A 1 -28.86 -10.79 -17.42
N LYS A 2 -27.98 -10.71 -16.40
CA LYS A 2 -28.13 -9.76 -15.27
C LYS A 2 -27.57 -8.40 -15.67
N LYS A 3 -28.42 -7.36 -15.52
CA LYS A 3 -28.07 -5.96 -15.80
C LYS A 3 -27.04 -5.45 -14.79
N THR A 4 -25.84 -5.19 -15.25
CA THR A 4 -24.78 -4.54 -14.44
C THR A 4 -25.13 -3.08 -14.16
N SER A 5 -25.24 -2.73 -12.90
CA SER A 5 -25.56 -1.38 -12.42
C SER A 5 -24.36 -0.44 -12.68
N LYS A 6 -24.62 0.61 -13.45
CA LYS A 6 -23.63 1.65 -13.82
C LYS A 6 -23.59 2.71 -12.72
N LYS A 7 -22.48 2.86 -12.00
CA LYS A 7 -22.27 3.92 -11.01
C LYS A 7 -21.07 4.81 -11.38
N LEU A 8 -21.22 6.08 -11.08
CA LEU A 8 -20.30 7.19 -11.37
C LEU A 8 -19.07 7.15 -10.47
N LEU A 9 -17.90 7.35 -11.03
CA LEU A 9 -16.65 7.17 -10.31
C LEU A 9 -15.71 8.35 -10.46
N SER A 10 -15.28 8.83 -9.31
CA SER A 10 -14.09 9.66 -9.13
C SER A 10 -12.91 8.72 -8.94
N PHE A 11 -11.92 8.71 -9.86
CA PHE A 11 -10.85 7.73 -9.83
C PHE A 11 -9.56 8.31 -9.26
N LEU A 12 -9.23 7.85 -8.06
CA LEU A 12 -7.85 7.57 -7.70
C LEU A 12 -7.65 6.08 -7.95
N LEU A 13 -7.02 5.72 -9.05
CA LEU A 13 -6.70 4.34 -9.35
C LEU A 13 -5.41 3.99 -8.58
N ALA A 14 -5.55 3.83 -7.27
CA ALA A 14 -4.51 3.23 -6.44
C ALA A 14 -4.55 1.73 -6.67
N PHE A 15 -3.78 1.24 -7.65
CA PHE A 15 -3.46 -0.17 -7.75
C PHE A 15 -2.38 -0.48 -6.70
N GLY A 16 -2.79 -0.41 -5.42
CA GLY A 16 -2.02 -1.02 -4.36
C GLY A 16 -2.08 -2.53 -4.49
N MET A 17 -1.22 -3.14 -5.32
CA MET A 17 -0.88 -4.54 -5.10
C MET A 17 0.00 -4.62 -3.87
N ILE A 18 -0.59 -4.30 -2.72
CA ILE A 18 -0.05 -4.72 -1.44
C ILE A 18 -0.45 -6.18 -1.30
N LEU A 19 0.37 -7.06 -1.84
CA LEU A 19 0.44 -8.44 -1.35
C LEU A 19 1.16 -8.39 0.00
N SER A 20 0.62 -7.64 0.96
CA SER A 20 0.94 -7.78 2.36
C SER A 20 0.07 -8.92 2.90
N MET A 21 0.52 -10.15 2.71
CA MET A 21 0.09 -11.22 3.58
C MET A 21 0.62 -10.92 4.98
N PHE A 22 -0.15 -10.17 5.76
CA PHE A 22 0.02 -10.13 7.19
C PHE A 22 -0.44 -11.48 7.72
N ALA A 23 0.48 -12.42 7.91
CA ALA A 23 0.23 -13.55 8.78
C ALA A 23 0.17 -13.00 10.22
N VAL A 24 -1.02 -12.63 10.66
CA VAL A 24 -1.28 -12.28 12.06
C VAL A 24 -1.35 -13.60 12.83
N THR A 25 -0.26 -13.96 13.48
CA THR A 25 -0.33 -14.96 14.57
C THR A 25 -0.85 -14.23 15.79
N SER A 26 -2.10 -14.54 16.17
CA SER A 26 -2.73 -14.05 17.39
C SER A 26 -2.00 -14.61 18.62
N ALA A 27 -1.30 -13.76 19.35
CA ALA A 27 -0.88 -14.06 20.71
C ALA A 27 -1.81 -13.31 21.66
N THR A 28 -2.64 -14.05 22.38
CA THR A 28 -3.51 -13.56 23.43
C THR A 28 -2.68 -13.16 24.67
N GLY A 29 -2.72 -11.90 25.05
CA GLY A 29 -2.10 -11.38 26.26
C GLY A 29 -2.44 -9.91 26.46
N TRP A 30 -3.23 -9.58 27.49
CA TRP A 30 -3.63 -8.23 27.90
C TRP A 30 -2.46 -7.48 28.56
N ALA A 31 -1.50 -7.06 27.80
CA ALA A 31 -0.66 -5.89 28.04
C ALA A 31 -0.58 -5.22 26.67
N ALA A 32 -0.55 -3.91 26.59
CA ALA A 32 -0.47 -3.19 25.30
C ALA A 32 0.86 -3.52 24.59
N ASP A 33 0.98 -4.74 24.08
CA ASP A 33 2.12 -5.17 23.30
C ASP A 33 2.01 -4.49 21.94
N GLU A 34 3.01 -3.70 21.64
CA GLU A 34 3.15 -3.05 20.34
C GLU A 34 3.04 -4.11 19.24
N HIS A 35 2.07 -3.97 18.34
CA HIS A 35 1.87 -4.93 17.27
C HIS A 35 2.98 -4.79 16.21
N VAL A 36 4.03 -5.59 16.37
CA VAL A 36 5.18 -5.63 15.47
C VAL A 36 5.11 -6.88 14.61
N PRO A 37 5.01 -6.77 13.27
CA PRO A 37 4.98 -7.95 12.42
C PRO A 37 6.32 -8.69 12.45
N ALA A 38 6.29 -10.02 12.45
CA ALA A 38 7.50 -10.85 12.36
C ALA A 38 8.17 -10.75 10.99
N SER A 39 7.38 -10.50 9.92
CA SER A 39 7.87 -10.35 8.56
C SER A 39 7.01 -9.38 7.75
N ALA A 40 7.60 -8.82 6.68
CA ALA A 40 6.91 -8.00 5.71
C ALA A 40 7.45 -8.26 4.30
N THR A 41 6.57 -8.12 3.30
CA THR A 41 6.96 -8.12 1.89
C THR A 41 6.72 -6.73 1.31
N LEU A 42 7.75 -6.12 0.74
CA LEU A 42 7.72 -4.80 0.14
C LEU A 42 8.05 -4.89 -1.35
N VAL A 43 7.74 -3.82 -2.09
CA VAL A 43 8.02 -3.75 -3.53
C VAL A 43 8.99 -2.60 -3.82
N ALA A 44 10.10 -2.90 -4.49
CA ALA A 44 11.01 -1.89 -4.98
C ALA A 44 10.49 -1.34 -6.32
N TYR A 45 9.86 -0.18 -6.26
CA TYR A 45 9.43 0.56 -7.45
C TYR A 45 10.61 1.28 -8.11
N PRO A 46 10.60 1.47 -9.44
CA PRO A 46 11.60 2.30 -10.13
C PRO A 46 11.65 3.74 -9.60
N LYS A 47 10.50 4.31 -9.23
CA LYS A 47 10.42 5.53 -8.43
C LYS A 47 10.30 5.12 -6.96
N PRO A 48 11.35 5.33 -6.14
CA PRO A 48 11.31 4.93 -4.74
C PRO A 48 10.11 5.53 -4.01
N ALA A 49 9.41 4.70 -3.25
CA ALA A 49 8.30 5.10 -2.39
C ALA A 49 8.65 4.79 -0.93
N THR A 50 8.12 5.60 -0.02
CA THR A 50 8.23 5.36 1.41
C THR A 50 7.01 4.57 1.87
N GLU A 51 7.24 3.47 2.57
CA GLU A 51 6.19 2.61 3.10
C GLU A 51 6.30 2.51 4.63
N SER A 52 5.15 2.44 5.31
CA SER A 52 5.10 2.21 6.74
C SER A 52 5.28 0.71 7.04
N LEU A 53 6.24 0.37 7.90
CA LEU A 53 6.51 -1.00 8.32
C LEU A 53 5.84 -1.36 9.63
N ALA A 54 5.84 -0.43 10.59
CA ALA A 54 5.18 -0.57 11.88
C ALA A 54 4.91 0.81 12.47
N SER A 55 3.83 0.93 13.25
CA SER A 55 3.52 2.13 14.03
C SER A 55 3.39 1.73 15.49
N LEU A 56 4.13 2.41 16.36
CA LEU A 56 4.25 2.08 17.77
C LEU A 56 3.87 3.29 18.61
N SER A 57 3.26 3.04 19.77
CA SER A 57 2.89 4.08 20.73
C SER A 57 4.06 4.48 21.63
N SER A 58 5.12 3.68 21.66
CA SER A 58 6.27 3.86 22.54
C SER A 58 7.54 4.19 21.77
N LYS A 59 8.48 4.87 22.45
CA LYS A 59 9.74 5.33 21.85
C LYS A 59 10.56 4.18 21.27
N VAL A 60 10.96 4.34 20.01
CA VAL A 60 11.82 3.42 19.29
C VAL A 60 13.27 3.89 19.34
N SER A 61 14.20 2.98 19.55
CA SER A 61 15.64 3.24 19.54
C SER A 61 16.43 2.14 18.81
N GLY A 62 17.65 2.43 18.40
CA GLY A 62 18.54 1.45 17.74
C GLY A 62 17.99 0.91 16.42
N LEU A 63 17.14 1.68 15.72
CA LEU A 63 16.57 1.31 14.43
C LEU A 63 17.67 1.14 13.37
N LYS A 64 17.73 -0.04 12.76
CA LYS A 64 18.70 -0.34 11.70
C LYS A 64 18.19 -1.40 10.73
N SER A 65 18.65 -1.34 9.50
CA SER A 65 18.54 -2.40 8.50
C SER A 65 19.86 -3.17 8.40
N SER A 66 19.78 -4.50 8.31
CA SER A 66 20.95 -5.35 8.09
C SER A 66 21.53 -5.21 6.68
N ASN A 67 20.72 -4.72 5.73
CA ASN A 67 21.15 -4.51 4.35
C ASN A 67 20.48 -3.24 3.76
N LYS A 68 21.21 -2.13 3.84
CA LYS A 68 20.75 -0.82 3.34
C LYS A 68 20.66 -0.75 1.80
N ALA A 69 21.28 -1.67 1.08
CA ALA A 69 21.14 -1.78 -0.37
C ALA A 69 19.78 -2.39 -0.77
N VAL A 70 19.17 -3.19 0.12
CA VAL A 70 17.84 -3.78 -0.09
C VAL A 70 16.75 -2.84 0.42
N VAL A 71 16.86 -2.37 1.66
CA VAL A 71 15.90 -1.46 2.29
C VAL A 71 16.57 -0.52 3.27
N THR A 72 16.25 0.76 3.18
CA THR A 72 16.61 1.75 4.21
C THR A 72 15.45 2.00 5.14
N VAL A 73 15.74 2.41 6.38
CA VAL A 73 14.74 2.67 7.42
C VAL A 73 14.93 4.06 8.00
N LYS A 74 13.82 4.70 8.36
CA LYS A 74 13.77 5.99 9.05
C LYS A 74 12.67 5.94 10.10
N LEU A 75 12.89 6.60 11.24
CA LEU A 75 11.86 6.81 12.24
C LEU A 75 11.13 8.13 11.98
N SER A 76 9.81 8.08 11.95
CA SER A 76 8.94 9.25 11.96
C SER A 76 8.24 9.33 13.31
N LYS A 77 8.13 10.54 13.87
CA LYS A 77 7.36 10.82 15.07
C LYS A 77 6.20 11.72 14.69
N SER A 78 4.99 11.35 15.09
CA SER A 78 3.79 12.17 14.94
C SER A 78 3.04 12.24 16.25
N THR A 79 2.43 13.40 16.55
CA THR A 79 1.61 13.60 17.74
C THR A 79 0.21 13.96 17.29
N TYR A 80 -0.78 13.24 17.79
CA TYR A 80 -2.20 13.51 17.54
C TYR A 80 -2.83 14.10 18.80
N GLY A 81 -3.48 15.27 18.65
CA GLY A 81 -4.03 15.99 19.79
C GLY A 81 -2.96 16.40 20.80
N THR A 82 -3.34 16.50 22.05
CA THR A 82 -2.47 17.00 23.12
C THR A 82 -1.60 15.95 23.79
N SER A 83 -1.79 14.64 23.52
CA SER A 83 -1.14 13.62 24.37
C SER A 83 -0.69 12.32 23.69
N GLN A 84 -1.13 12.00 22.49
CA GLN A 84 -0.79 10.69 21.90
C GLN A 84 0.31 10.80 20.83
N THR A 85 1.49 10.26 21.15
CA THR A 85 2.64 10.21 20.24
C THR A 85 2.78 8.83 19.64
N TYR A 86 2.97 8.79 18.30
CA TYR A 86 3.27 7.58 17.55
C TYR A 86 4.65 7.64 16.93
N TYR A 87 5.32 6.51 16.91
CA TYR A 87 6.62 6.29 16.27
C TYR A 87 6.43 5.33 15.11
N THR A 88 6.48 5.85 13.90
CA THR A 88 6.30 5.04 12.68
C THR A 88 7.66 4.70 12.08
N ILE A 89 7.92 3.41 11.91
CA ILE A 89 9.09 2.92 11.17
C ILE A 89 8.75 2.99 9.69
N LEU A 90 9.39 3.92 8.99
CA LEU A 90 9.28 4.11 7.56
C LEU A 90 10.41 3.35 6.86
N THR A 91 10.09 2.75 5.72
CA THR A 91 11.03 2.01 4.88
C THR A 91 11.04 2.56 3.47
N VAL A 92 12.21 2.50 2.82
CA VAL A 92 12.34 2.75 1.38
C VAL A 92 12.98 1.51 0.76
N PRO A 93 12.17 0.65 0.10
CA PRO A 93 12.69 -0.49 -0.66
C PRO A 93 13.51 -0.01 -1.86
N LYS A 94 14.71 -0.56 -2.06
CA LYS A 94 15.63 -0.12 -3.12
C LYS A 94 15.89 -1.21 -4.16
N LYS A 95 16.10 -2.45 -3.69
CA LYS A 95 16.50 -3.57 -4.54
C LYS A 95 15.86 -4.85 -4.04
N ALA A 96 15.50 -5.74 -4.94
CA ALA A 96 15.03 -7.07 -4.58
C ALA A 96 16.06 -7.81 -3.71
N GLY A 97 15.57 -8.49 -2.68
CA GLY A 97 16.41 -9.20 -1.71
C GLY A 97 15.75 -9.29 -0.34
N THR A 98 16.53 -9.69 0.65
CA THR A 98 16.07 -9.83 2.04
C THR A 98 16.94 -9.00 2.97
N ALA A 99 16.31 -8.37 3.95
CA ALA A 99 16.99 -7.68 5.05
C ALA A 99 16.24 -7.90 6.36
N THR A 100 16.93 -7.74 7.48
CA THR A 100 16.32 -7.72 8.81
C THR A 100 16.31 -6.28 9.31
N VAL A 101 15.13 -5.76 9.62
CA VAL A 101 14.96 -4.50 10.34
C VAL A 101 14.91 -4.80 11.83
N SER A 102 15.79 -4.20 12.60
CA SER A 102 15.86 -4.40 14.04
C SER A 102 15.80 -3.07 14.79
N PHE A 103 15.19 -3.10 15.97
CA PHE A 103 15.05 -1.93 16.86
C PHE A 103 14.74 -2.38 18.29
N LYS A 104 14.73 -1.42 19.22
CA LYS A 104 14.27 -1.62 20.61
C LYS A 104 13.05 -0.74 20.86
N CYS A 105 12.06 -1.28 21.55
CA CYS A 105 10.88 -0.59 22.02
C CYS A 105 10.50 -1.14 23.39
N GLN A 106 10.24 -0.30 24.37
CA GLN A 106 9.93 -0.71 25.76
C GLN A 106 10.95 -1.71 26.33
N GLY A 107 12.25 -1.50 26.10
CA GLY A 107 13.30 -2.41 26.56
C GLY A 107 13.43 -3.73 25.77
N LYS A 108 12.42 -4.14 25.03
CA LYS A 108 12.41 -5.36 24.20
C LYS A 108 13.13 -5.13 22.85
N LYS A 109 13.80 -6.17 22.34
CA LYS A 109 14.41 -6.17 20.99
C LYS A 109 13.44 -6.80 19.99
N TYR A 110 13.20 -6.11 18.89
CA TYR A 110 12.38 -6.58 17.78
C TYR A 110 13.21 -6.80 16.52
N LYS A 111 12.81 -7.78 15.72
CA LYS A 111 13.39 -8.08 14.41
C LYS A 111 12.26 -8.37 13.43
N ILE A 112 12.24 -7.68 12.30
CA ILE A 112 11.28 -7.89 11.21
C ILE A 112 12.05 -8.40 10.00
N LYS A 113 11.71 -9.57 9.50
CA LYS A 113 12.25 -10.09 8.23
C LYS A 113 11.56 -9.37 7.07
N VAL A 114 12.29 -8.54 6.34
CA VAL A 114 11.77 -7.81 5.19
C VAL A 114 12.25 -8.47 3.91
N THR A 115 11.29 -8.90 3.08
CA THR A 115 11.54 -9.39 1.72
C THR A 115 11.14 -8.33 0.72
N VAL A 116 12.06 -7.83 -0.08
CA VAL A 116 11.80 -6.87 -1.12
C VAL A 116 11.73 -7.58 -2.47
N LYS A 117 10.60 -7.41 -3.17
CA LYS A 117 10.40 -7.90 -4.55
C LYS A 117 10.61 -6.77 -5.54
N LYS A 118 11.11 -7.09 -6.73
CA LYS A 118 11.16 -6.13 -7.84
C LYS A 118 9.74 -5.84 -8.33
N TYR A 119 9.45 -4.57 -8.57
CA TYR A 119 8.18 -4.18 -9.19
C TYR A 119 8.08 -4.76 -10.62
N VAL A 120 6.93 -5.33 -10.92
CA VAL A 120 6.55 -5.76 -12.25
C VAL A 120 5.20 -5.14 -12.55
N ASN A 121 5.11 -4.35 -13.63
CA ASN A 121 3.85 -3.72 -14.01
C ASN A 121 2.85 -4.77 -14.54
N PRO A 122 1.73 -5.01 -13.85
CA PRO A 122 0.73 -5.96 -14.29
C PRO A 122 -0.28 -5.38 -15.30
N VAL A 123 -0.29 -4.05 -15.47
CA VAL A 123 -1.30 -3.35 -16.25
C VAL A 123 -0.83 -3.16 -17.69
N LYS A 124 -1.57 -3.71 -18.65
CA LYS A 124 -1.40 -3.44 -20.08
C LYS A 124 -2.12 -2.15 -20.48
N SER A 125 -3.36 -1.97 -20.02
CA SER A 125 -4.12 -0.74 -20.19
C SER A 125 -5.30 -0.66 -19.23
N VAL A 126 -5.79 0.55 -19.00
CA VAL A 126 -7.06 0.82 -18.31
C VAL A 126 -7.91 1.70 -19.22
N LYS A 127 -9.11 1.25 -19.57
CA LYS A 127 -10.07 2.03 -20.34
C LYS A 127 -11.19 2.53 -19.43
N ILE A 128 -11.44 3.83 -19.45
CA ILE A 128 -12.47 4.50 -18.64
C ILE A 128 -13.35 5.29 -19.60
N GLY A 129 -14.53 4.77 -19.93
CA GLY A 129 -15.34 5.30 -20.99
C GLY A 129 -14.58 5.29 -22.33
N ALA A 130 -14.42 6.47 -22.95
CA ALA A 130 -13.63 6.66 -24.16
C ALA A 130 -12.12 6.85 -23.92
N THR A 131 -11.69 7.09 -22.67
CA THR A 131 -10.29 7.39 -22.33
C THR A 131 -9.51 6.10 -22.07
N THR A 132 -8.41 5.92 -22.80
CA THR A 132 -7.46 4.81 -22.57
C THR A 132 -6.22 5.31 -21.84
N VAL A 133 -5.90 4.70 -20.72
CA VAL A 133 -4.66 4.89 -19.95
C VAL A 133 -3.72 3.74 -20.32
N PRO A 134 -2.61 4.00 -21.02
CA PRO A 134 -1.69 2.93 -21.41
C PRO A 134 -0.92 2.40 -20.21
N GLY A 135 -0.51 1.13 -20.25
CA GLY A 135 0.26 0.49 -19.18
C GLY A 135 1.59 1.17 -18.88
N SER A 136 2.15 1.92 -19.84
CA SER A 136 3.35 2.72 -19.63
C SER A 136 3.25 3.75 -18.51
N ARG A 137 2.03 4.19 -18.17
CA ARG A 137 1.77 5.09 -17.01
C ARG A 137 2.05 4.41 -15.67
N PHE A 138 2.04 3.09 -15.63
CA PHE A 138 2.27 2.28 -14.43
C PHE A 138 3.66 1.65 -14.37
N LYS A 139 4.59 2.00 -15.28
CA LYS A 139 5.91 1.36 -15.32
C LYS A 139 6.84 1.72 -14.16
N SER A 140 6.61 2.84 -13.49
CA SER A 140 7.44 3.32 -12.38
C SER A 140 6.72 3.43 -11.03
N SER A 141 5.39 3.27 -11.03
CA SER A 141 4.54 3.31 -9.84
C SER A 141 3.29 2.48 -10.10
N SER A 142 2.70 1.91 -9.05
CA SER A 142 1.39 1.27 -9.13
C SER A 142 0.23 2.26 -9.24
N GLU A 143 0.50 3.57 -9.19
CA GLU A 143 -0.52 4.62 -9.15
C GLU A 143 -0.45 5.51 -10.39
N THR A 144 -1.61 6.00 -10.82
CA THR A 144 -1.73 7.07 -11.79
C THR A 144 -2.96 7.91 -11.48
N SER A 145 -2.93 9.19 -11.83
CA SER A 145 -4.05 10.12 -11.64
C SER A 145 -4.58 10.61 -12.98
N LEU A 146 -5.88 10.86 -13.02
CA LEU A 146 -6.58 11.45 -14.15
C LEU A 146 -7.38 12.67 -13.67
N SER A 147 -7.58 13.64 -14.56
CA SER A 147 -8.42 14.80 -14.24
C SER A 147 -9.86 14.36 -14.01
N TYR A 148 -10.40 14.69 -12.83
CA TYR A 148 -11.79 14.42 -12.48
C TYR A 148 -12.78 15.08 -13.44
N ALA A 149 -12.49 16.27 -13.92
CA ALA A 149 -13.38 17.03 -14.83
C ALA A 149 -13.74 16.26 -16.11
N LYS A 150 -12.89 15.33 -16.56
CA LYS A 150 -13.19 14.49 -17.74
C LYS A 150 -14.32 13.49 -17.51
N PHE A 151 -14.60 13.14 -16.26
CA PHE A 151 -15.52 12.08 -15.87
C PHE A 151 -16.67 12.56 -15.00
N ALA A 152 -16.63 13.81 -14.54
CA ALA A 152 -17.65 14.41 -13.68
C ALA A 152 -19.03 14.30 -14.31
N GLY A 153 -20.03 13.86 -13.56
CA GLY A 153 -21.42 13.71 -14.02
C GLY A 153 -21.66 12.58 -15.03
N LYS A 154 -20.64 11.80 -15.41
CA LYS A 154 -20.76 10.75 -16.44
C LYS A 154 -20.79 9.36 -15.83
N LYS A 155 -21.67 8.51 -16.33
CA LYS A 155 -21.63 7.06 -16.08
C LYS A 155 -20.65 6.44 -17.06
N VAL A 156 -19.51 5.94 -16.56
CA VAL A 156 -18.46 5.37 -17.41
C VAL A 156 -18.19 3.91 -17.04
N LYS A 157 -17.97 3.08 -18.07
CA LYS A 157 -17.50 1.71 -17.89
C LYS A 157 -15.99 1.73 -17.74
N THR A 158 -15.47 1.01 -16.75
CA THR A 158 -14.02 0.78 -16.60
C THR A 158 -13.70 -0.65 -17.02
N THR A 159 -12.64 -0.79 -17.82
CA THR A 159 -12.10 -2.09 -18.25
C THR A 159 -10.61 -2.08 -17.99
N VAL A 160 -10.11 -3.09 -17.29
CA VAL A 160 -8.67 -3.27 -17.03
C VAL A 160 -8.19 -4.44 -17.88
N THR A 161 -7.14 -4.19 -18.65
CA THR A 161 -6.42 -5.24 -19.40
C THR A 161 -5.10 -5.48 -18.70
N LEU A 162 -4.89 -6.72 -18.27
CA LEU A 162 -3.66 -7.13 -17.58
C LEU A 162 -2.65 -7.77 -18.54
N ALA A 163 -1.39 -7.77 -18.13
CA ALA A 163 -0.34 -8.51 -18.81
C ALA A 163 -0.59 -10.03 -18.65
N LYS A 164 0.00 -10.83 -19.56
CA LYS A 164 -0.12 -12.30 -19.54
C LYS A 164 0.33 -12.85 -18.17
N GLY A 165 -0.44 -13.76 -17.60
CA GLY A 165 -0.16 -14.40 -16.31
C GLY A 165 -0.70 -13.65 -15.09
N TRP A 166 -1.31 -12.47 -15.27
CA TRP A 166 -1.94 -11.71 -14.19
C TRP A 166 -3.45 -11.85 -14.21
N LYS A 167 -4.07 -11.89 -13.03
CA LYS A 167 -5.53 -11.91 -12.85
C LYS A 167 -5.93 -10.75 -11.95
N LEU A 168 -7.10 -10.15 -12.24
CA LEU A 168 -7.73 -9.19 -11.35
C LEU A 168 -8.39 -9.97 -10.20
N ASP A 169 -7.98 -9.71 -8.98
CA ASP A 169 -8.57 -10.33 -7.80
C ASP A 169 -9.81 -9.54 -7.38
N LYS A 170 -9.63 -8.26 -7.06
CA LYS A 170 -10.72 -7.39 -6.59
C LYS A 170 -10.55 -5.99 -7.17
N LEU A 171 -11.68 -5.32 -7.39
CA LEU A 171 -11.74 -3.91 -7.74
C LEU A 171 -12.50 -3.15 -6.65
N TYR A 172 -11.83 -2.21 -6.00
CA TYR A 172 -12.44 -1.34 -5.00
C TYR A 172 -12.66 0.05 -5.58
N ILE A 173 -13.80 0.63 -5.28
CA ILE A 173 -14.16 1.97 -5.65
C ILE A 173 -14.37 2.77 -4.38
N TYR A 174 -13.62 3.85 -4.24
CA TYR A 174 -13.81 4.82 -3.19
C TYR A 174 -14.57 6.01 -3.77
N SER A 175 -15.72 6.33 -3.20
CA SER A 175 -16.47 7.54 -3.52
C SER A 175 -16.46 8.46 -2.32
N GLY A 176 -16.09 9.73 -2.50
CA GLY A 176 -16.14 10.76 -1.46
C GLY A 176 -15.07 11.82 -1.64
N ASN A 177 -15.35 13.01 -1.11
CA ASN A 177 -14.42 14.14 -1.10
C ASN A 177 -13.33 13.98 -0.02
N ASN A 178 -13.50 13.01 0.88
CA ASN A 178 -12.53 12.70 1.92
C ASN A 178 -12.27 11.18 1.95
N PRO A 179 -11.07 10.71 1.57
CA PRO A 179 -10.74 9.28 1.57
C PRO A 179 -10.80 8.66 2.98
N ALA A 180 -10.71 9.44 4.06
CA ALA A 180 -10.86 8.95 5.43
C ALA A 180 -12.31 8.58 5.78
N ASN A 181 -13.30 9.15 5.09
CA ASN A 181 -14.73 8.93 5.33
C ASN A 181 -15.45 8.21 4.16
N GLY A 182 -14.72 7.83 3.13
CA GLY A 182 -15.27 7.11 1.98
C GLY A 182 -15.62 5.67 2.33
N SER A 183 -16.87 5.26 2.11
CA SER A 183 -17.22 3.84 2.21
C SER A 183 -16.59 3.06 1.07
N MET A 184 -15.86 1.99 1.42
CA MET A 184 -15.30 1.06 0.46
C MET A 184 -16.41 0.12 -0.01
N LYS A 185 -16.70 0.11 -1.31
CA LYS A 185 -17.63 -0.86 -1.91
C LYS A 185 -16.89 -1.69 -2.96
N PRO A 186 -17.03 -3.03 -2.94
CA PRO A 186 -16.55 -3.84 -4.03
C PRO A 186 -17.28 -3.43 -5.31
N ALA A 187 -16.55 -3.27 -6.39
CA ALA A 187 -17.11 -2.87 -7.68
C ALA A 187 -17.59 -4.07 -8.51
N ILE A 188 -17.12 -5.25 -8.18
CA ILE A 188 -17.39 -6.51 -8.87
C ILE A 188 -17.34 -7.61 -7.81
N GLU A 189 -18.41 -8.37 -7.66
CA GLU A 189 -18.42 -9.69 -7.07
C GLU A 189 -18.16 -10.74 -8.14
#